data_712916bcc1ac2ca1b1ec11aef60b7103
#
_entry.id   712916bcc1ac2ca1b1ec11aef60b7103
#
_cell.length_a   1.000
_cell.length_b   1.000
_cell.length_c   1.000
_cell.angle_alpha   90.00
_cell.angle_beta   90.00
_cell.angle_gamma   90.00
#
_symmetry.space_group_name_H-M   'P 1'
#
loop_
_entity.id
_entity.type
_entity.pdbx_description
1 polymer ?
#
loop_
_entity_poly.entity_id
_entity_poly.type
_entity_poly.pdbx_seq_one_letter_code
_entity_poly.pdbx_strand_id
1 'polypeptide(L)'
;MSIKVAINGFGTIGKRVADAVDAQDDMEIVGVTKTGPSFGCDLAVKKGFPLYCTFDDADRIARFAEQGYECHGGLADLLAIADVVVDCSPGKLGAENLAKYEKAGIKYMFQGGEKHALTGLSYTSSANHAENLNAQGTRVVSCNTTGLSRTLVPLYEHCGSLKVECTMIRRAADPGDSNKGPINAIKPVLKVPSHHGPDVMTVKPEIEINSLAVAVPTTIMHMHSIIADLPEGHGLTTDSILAMWRQTPRVIIMHGEHNRITTTAEVMEMARDIGRKWGDLHEIFVWEDGVKLIGNRLYYFQAIHQESDVIP
;
A
#
# COMPACT_ATOMS: atom_id res chain seq x y z
N MET A 1 -12.69 20.00 15.50
CA MET A 1 -12.15 20.56 14.24
C MET A 1 -11.74 19.37 13.40
N SER A 2 -12.17 19.33 12.16
CA SER A 2 -11.80 18.29 11.20
C SER A 2 -10.37 18.52 10.72
N ILE A 3 -9.60 17.46 10.50
CA ILE A 3 -8.24 17.51 9.92
C ILE A 3 -8.38 17.73 8.43
N LYS A 4 -7.78 18.80 7.91
CA LYS A 4 -7.82 19.17 6.49
C LYS A 4 -6.77 18.42 5.70
N VAL A 5 -7.21 17.50 4.83
CA VAL A 5 -6.33 16.63 4.07
C VAL A 5 -6.27 17.03 2.59
N ALA A 6 -5.07 17.27 2.10
CA ALA A 6 -4.77 17.44 0.68
C ALA A 6 -4.30 16.13 0.06
N ILE A 7 -4.78 15.78 -1.13
CA ILE A 7 -4.31 14.63 -1.89
C ILE A 7 -3.53 15.10 -3.12
N ASN A 8 -2.20 14.98 -3.06
CA ASN A 8 -1.36 15.31 -4.21
C ASN A 8 -1.21 14.10 -5.13
N GLY A 9 -1.95 14.12 -6.25
CA GLY A 9 -1.99 13.02 -7.22
C GLY A 9 -3.25 12.16 -7.12
N PHE A 10 -4.36 12.59 -7.72
CA PHE A 10 -5.64 11.86 -7.77
C PHE A 10 -5.65 10.79 -8.87
N GLY A 11 -4.70 9.83 -8.75
CA GLY A 11 -4.55 8.64 -9.58
C GLY A 11 -5.16 7.40 -8.95
N THR A 12 -4.61 6.21 -9.26
CA THR A 12 -5.09 4.91 -8.73
C THR A 12 -5.05 4.84 -7.21
N ILE A 13 -3.94 5.24 -6.59
CA ILE A 13 -3.79 5.26 -5.13
C ILE A 13 -4.53 6.47 -4.54
N GLY A 14 -4.34 7.66 -5.09
CA GLY A 14 -4.94 8.88 -4.54
C GLY A 14 -6.46 8.86 -4.46
N LYS A 15 -7.15 8.20 -5.40
CA LYS A 15 -8.60 7.98 -5.35
C LYS A 15 -9.01 7.13 -4.15
N ARG A 16 -8.23 6.10 -3.84
CA ARG A 16 -8.47 5.18 -2.72
C ARG A 16 -8.17 5.83 -1.38
N VAL A 17 -7.07 6.59 -1.31
CA VAL A 17 -6.74 7.40 -0.13
C VAL A 17 -7.83 8.45 0.11
N ALA A 18 -8.27 9.14 -0.93
CA ALA A 18 -9.37 10.10 -0.81
C ALA A 18 -10.67 9.44 -0.31
N ASP A 19 -11.04 8.26 -0.83
CA ASP A 19 -12.20 7.51 -0.34
C ASP A 19 -12.05 7.10 1.13
N ALA A 20 -10.86 6.75 1.56
CA ALA A 20 -10.58 6.37 2.95
C ALA A 20 -10.64 7.58 3.90
N VAL A 21 -10.13 8.73 3.47
CA VAL A 21 -10.22 9.99 4.23
C VAL A 21 -11.66 10.46 4.33
N ASP A 22 -12.40 10.46 3.20
CA ASP A 22 -13.81 10.86 3.13
C ASP A 22 -14.75 10.01 4.02
N ALA A 23 -14.31 8.79 4.35
CA ALA A 23 -15.02 7.89 5.25
C ALA A 23 -14.73 8.14 6.74
N GLN A 24 -13.87 9.10 7.11
CA GLN A 24 -13.55 9.44 8.49
C GLN A 24 -14.35 10.65 8.96
N ASP A 25 -14.93 10.58 10.16
CA ASP A 25 -15.74 11.65 10.71
C ASP A 25 -14.91 12.86 11.18
N ASP A 26 -13.60 12.67 11.39
CA ASP A 26 -12.67 13.68 11.91
C ASP A 26 -11.74 14.27 10.85
N MET A 27 -11.94 13.91 9.57
CA MET A 27 -11.13 14.39 8.44
C MET A 27 -12.01 15.00 7.35
N GLU A 28 -11.44 15.90 6.55
CA GLU A 28 -12.09 16.43 5.35
C GLU A 28 -11.09 16.59 4.21
N ILE A 29 -11.49 16.29 2.98
CA ILE A 29 -10.67 16.53 1.79
C ILE A 29 -10.84 17.98 1.37
N VAL A 30 -9.79 18.78 1.53
CA VAL A 30 -9.78 20.20 1.10
C VAL A 30 -9.37 20.36 -0.36
N GLY A 31 -8.85 19.32 -0.98
CA GLY A 31 -8.59 19.31 -2.42
C GLY A 31 -7.77 18.10 -2.89
N VAL A 32 -7.89 17.84 -4.19
CA VAL A 32 -7.12 16.81 -4.89
C VAL A 32 -6.43 17.40 -6.11
N THR A 33 -5.21 16.96 -6.42
CA THR A 33 -4.50 17.49 -7.58
C THR A 33 -4.54 16.58 -8.80
N LYS A 34 -4.55 17.21 -9.98
CA LYS A 34 -4.38 16.59 -11.29
C LYS A 34 -3.36 17.35 -12.12
N THR A 35 -2.62 16.63 -12.97
CA THR A 35 -1.66 17.24 -13.89
C THR A 35 -2.31 17.95 -15.09
N GLY A 36 -3.59 17.68 -15.34
CA GLY A 36 -4.43 18.24 -16.38
C GLY A 36 -5.79 17.58 -16.40
N PRO A 37 -6.73 18.09 -17.21
CA PRO A 37 -8.08 17.55 -17.38
C PRO A 37 -8.06 16.09 -17.81
N SER A 38 -8.95 15.29 -17.22
CA SER A 38 -9.11 13.86 -17.53
C SER A 38 -10.36 13.33 -16.86
N PHE A 39 -10.81 12.12 -17.20
CA PHE A 39 -11.92 11.43 -16.53
C PHE A 39 -11.79 11.38 -14.99
N GLY A 40 -10.56 11.46 -14.47
CA GLY A 40 -10.35 11.58 -13.03
C GLY A 40 -10.89 12.89 -12.43
N CYS A 41 -11.01 13.96 -13.23
CA CYS A 41 -11.64 15.21 -12.80
C CYS A 41 -13.14 15.04 -12.63
N ASP A 42 -13.82 14.33 -13.54
CA ASP A 42 -15.25 14.01 -13.40
C ASP A 42 -15.56 13.28 -12.10
N LEU A 43 -14.65 12.34 -11.73
CA LEU A 43 -14.81 11.59 -10.48
C LEU A 43 -14.61 12.48 -9.24
N ALA A 44 -13.66 13.41 -9.28
CA ALA A 44 -13.44 14.35 -8.18
C ALA A 44 -14.63 15.28 -8.00
N VAL A 45 -15.11 15.88 -9.10
CA VAL A 45 -16.31 16.74 -9.13
C VAL A 45 -17.54 16.01 -8.61
N LYS A 46 -17.78 14.77 -9.10
CA LYS A 46 -18.91 13.94 -8.66
C LYS A 46 -18.89 13.65 -7.15
N LYS A 47 -17.71 13.63 -6.55
CA LYS A 47 -17.51 13.42 -5.11
C LYS A 47 -17.51 14.71 -4.30
N GLY A 48 -17.58 15.87 -4.95
CA GLY A 48 -17.47 17.17 -4.30
C GLY A 48 -16.05 17.53 -3.85
N PHE A 49 -15.00 16.85 -4.36
CA PHE A 49 -13.62 17.17 -4.02
C PHE A 49 -13.11 18.36 -4.85
N PRO A 50 -12.66 19.47 -4.23
CA PRO A 50 -12.10 20.58 -4.95
C PRO A 50 -10.89 20.19 -5.80
N LEU A 51 -10.86 20.62 -7.06
CA LEU A 51 -9.78 20.33 -8.00
C LEU A 51 -8.70 21.41 -7.95
N TYR A 52 -7.43 20.96 -7.93
CA TYR A 52 -6.25 21.78 -8.06
C TYR A 52 -5.32 21.23 -9.14
N CYS A 53 -4.54 22.11 -9.76
CA CYS A 53 -3.45 21.68 -10.64
C CYS A 53 -2.23 21.23 -9.80
N THR A 54 -1.59 20.13 -10.20
CA THR A 54 -0.34 19.67 -9.56
C THR A 54 0.81 20.69 -9.69
N PHE A 55 0.68 21.59 -10.69
CA PHE A 55 1.68 22.61 -11.02
C PHE A 55 1.15 24.01 -10.68
N ASP A 56 2.01 24.85 -10.13
CA ASP A 56 1.74 26.27 -9.89
C ASP A 56 2.01 27.07 -11.20
N ASP A 57 1.23 26.77 -12.25
CA ASP A 57 1.41 27.27 -13.63
C ASP A 57 0.04 27.72 -14.16
N ALA A 58 -0.08 29.00 -14.44
CA ALA A 58 -1.34 29.64 -14.86
C ALA A 58 -1.94 29.03 -16.13
N ASP A 59 -1.09 28.70 -17.13
CA ASP A 59 -1.57 28.14 -18.40
C ASP A 59 -2.10 26.72 -18.19
N ARG A 60 -1.48 25.94 -17.31
CA ARG A 60 -1.97 24.62 -16.97
C ARG A 60 -3.28 24.65 -16.16
N ILE A 61 -3.40 25.60 -15.25
CA ILE A 61 -4.61 25.85 -14.47
C ILE A 61 -5.75 26.25 -15.42
N ALA A 62 -5.51 27.15 -16.37
CA ALA A 62 -6.50 27.60 -17.35
C ALA A 62 -7.07 26.46 -18.20
N ARG A 63 -6.28 25.44 -18.51
CA ARG A 63 -6.75 24.26 -19.30
C ARG A 63 -7.89 23.51 -18.64
N PHE A 64 -8.04 23.56 -17.33
CA PHE A 64 -9.18 22.94 -16.65
C PHE A 64 -10.47 23.69 -17.00
N ALA A 65 -10.45 25.02 -16.96
CA ALA A 65 -11.60 25.84 -17.32
C ALA A 65 -11.98 25.68 -18.80
N GLU A 66 -11.01 25.54 -19.72
CA GLU A 66 -11.25 25.26 -21.14
C GLU A 66 -12.07 23.97 -21.37
N GLN A 67 -11.98 23.01 -20.44
CA GLN A 67 -12.74 21.76 -20.48
C GLN A 67 -13.91 21.70 -19.48
N GLY A 68 -14.29 22.86 -18.93
CA GLY A 68 -15.48 23.00 -18.08
C GLY A 68 -15.28 22.59 -16.61
N TYR A 69 -14.03 22.44 -16.15
CA TYR A 69 -13.76 22.15 -14.75
C TYR A 69 -13.39 23.43 -13.98
N GLU A 70 -13.97 23.61 -12.80
CA GLU A 70 -13.51 24.60 -11.84
C GLU A 70 -12.19 24.08 -11.19
N CYS A 71 -11.11 24.83 -11.39
CA CYS A 71 -9.82 24.57 -10.77
C CYS A 71 -9.48 25.71 -9.83
N HIS A 72 -9.27 25.40 -8.54
CA HIS A 72 -9.14 26.39 -7.47
C HIS A 72 -7.73 26.94 -7.33
N GLY A 73 -6.78 26.53 -8.15
CA GLY A 73 -5.39 26.99 -8.14
C GLY A 73 -4.37 25.91 -8.35
N GLY A 74 -3.12 26.17 -7.97
CA GLY A 74 -1.99 25.25 -8.02
C GLY A 74 -1.81 24.46 -6.72
N LEU A 75 -0.74 23.65 -6.69
CA LEU A 75 -0.40 22.88 -5.48
C LEU A 75 -0.12 23.82 -4.28
N ALA A 76 0.54 24.96 -4.49
CA ALA A 76 0.86 25.90 -3.41
C ALA A 76 -0.41 26.44 -2.74
N ASP A 77 -1.47 26.74 -3.53
CA ASP A 77 -2.75 27.20 -3.01
C ASP A 77 -3.44 26.13 -2.15
N LEU A 78 -3.37 24.87 -2.59
CA LEU A 78 -3.92 23.74 -1.84
C LEU A 78 -3.16 23.51 -0.52
N LEU A 79 -1.82 23.57 -0.53
CA LEU A 79 -1.01 23.40 0.68
C LEU A 79 -1.25 24.51 1.71
N ALA A 80 -1.63 25.71 1.27
CA ALA A 80 -1.91 26.84 2.17
C ALA A 80 -3.16 26.65 3.03
N ILE A 81 -4.07 25.75 2.66
CA ILE A 81 -5.34 25.52 3.37
C ILE A 81 -5.42 24.16 4.06
N ALA A 82 -4.43 23.28 3.86
CA ALA A 82 -4.41 21.92 4.39
C ALA A 82 -3.58 21.82 5.68
N ASP A 83 -3.91 20.84 6.54
CA ASP A 83 -3.13 20.48 7.73
C ASP A 83 -2.11 19.38 7.41
N VAL A 84 -2.46 18.49 6.46
CA VAL A 84 -1.61 17.38 6.02
C VAL A 84 -1.79 17.11 4.53
N VAL A 85 -0.71 16.74 3.86
CA VAL A 85 -0.75 16.27 2.47
C VAL A 85 -0.38 14.80 2.37
N VAL A 86 -1.21 14.03 1.67
CA VAL A 86 -0.87 12.67 1.24
C VAL A 86 -0.42 12.72 -0.21
N ASP A 87 0.86 12.45 -0.43
CA ASP A 87 1.47 12.42 -1.77
C ASP A 87 1.28 11.03 -2.40
N CYS A 88 0.42 10.97 -3.41
CA CYS A 88 0.14 9.80 -4.23
C CYS A 88 0.67 9.97 -5.66
N SER A 89 1.58 10.91 -5.87
CA SER A 89 2.23 11.13 -7.17
C SER A 89 3.14 9.95 -7.52
N PRO A 90 3.46 9.74 -8.81
CA PRO A 90 4.37 8.66 -9.20
C PRO A 90 5.74 8.81 -8.53
N GLY A 91 6.32 7.68 -8.10
CA GLY A 91 7.67 7.65 -7.52
C GLY A 91 8.70 8.39 -8.41
N LYS A 92 9.71 9.00 -7.78
CA LYS A 92 10.74 9.92 -8.29
C LYS A 92 10.37 11.41 -8.19
N LEU A 93 9.11 11.79 -8.01
CA LEU A 93 8.70 13.17 -7.77
C LEU A 93 8.80 13.54 -6.28
N GLY A 94 8.95 12.55 -5.40
CA GLY A 94 8.93 12.74 -3.94
C GLY A 94 9.94 13.78 -3.44
N ALA A 95 11.17 13.79 -3.96
CA ALA A 95 12.18 14.78 -3.52
C ALA A 95 11.81 16.22 -3.88
N GLU A 96 11.24 16.45 -5.07
CA GLU A 96 10.77 17.78 -5.48
C GLU A 96 9.56 18.22 -4.67
N ASN A 97 8.65 17.30 -4.39
CA ASN A 97 7.46 17.55 -3.61
C ASN A 97 7.79 17.77 -2.14
N LEU A 98 8.74 17.01 -1.56
CA LEU A 98 9.21 17.18 -0.19
C LEU A 98 9.64 18.62 0.08
N ALA A 99 10.46 19.20 -0.81
CA ALA A 99 10.91 20.58 -0.67
C ALA A 99 9.74 21.60 -0.64
N LYS A 100 8.65 21.31 -1.37
CA LYS A 100 7.44 22.15 -1.36
C LYS A 100 6.69 22.03 -0.03
N TYR A 101 6.58 20.80 0.51
CA TYR A 101 5.89 20.54 1.78
C TYR A 101 6.65 21.12 2.96
N GLU A 102 7.97 20.98 3.00
CA GLU A 102 8.83 21.60 4.02
C GLU A 102 8.75 23.12 3.97
N LYS A 103 8.78 23.72 2.77
CA LYS A 103 8.60 25.17 2.59
C LYS A 103 7.22 25.66 3.08
N ALA A 104 6.18 24.86 2.85
CA ALA A 104 4.84 25.17 3.33
C ALA A 104 4.64 24.90 4.84
N GLY A 105 5.57 24.19 5.50
CA GLY A 105 5.47 23.82 6.92
C GLY A 105 4.37 22.79 7.21
N ILE A 106 3.84 22.12 6.19
CA ILE A 106 2.75 21.16 6.30
C ILE A 106 3.24 19.76 6.63
N LYS A 107 2.47 18.97 7.38
CA LYS A 107 2.73 17.53 7.55
C LYS A 107 2.53 16.78 6.24
N TYR A 108 3.34 15.73 6.02
CA TYR A 108 3.27 15.00 4.75
C TYR A 108 3.43 13.48 4.93
N MET A 109 2.77 12.74 4.03
CA MET A 109 2.85 11.29 3.93
C MET A 109 3.00 10.88 2.47
N PHE A 110 4.06 10.12 2.13
CA PHE A 110 4.28 9.63 0.77
C PHE A 110 3.70 8.23 0.58
N GLN A 111 2.93 8.05 -0.50
CA GLN A 111 2.30 6.79 -0.93
C GLN A 111 2.77 6.33 -2.32
N GLY A 112 3.72 7.04 -2.92
CA GLY A 112 4.13 6.83 -4.32
C GLY A 112 5.25 5.81 -4.54
N GLY A 113 5.72 5.12 -3.49
CA GLY A 113 6.81 4.14 -3.57
C GLY A 113 8.19 4.74 -3.37
N GLU A 114 8.30 5.82 -2.61
CA GLU A 114 9.55 6.47 -2.24
C GLU A 114 10.41 5.55 -1.37
N LYS A 115 11.72 5.84 -1.40
CA LYS A 115 12.69 5.12 -0.56
C LYS A 115 12.66 5.66 0.88
N HIS A 116 13.00 4.80 1.84
CA HIS A 116 13.17 5.17 3.26
C HIS A 116 14.03 6.42 3.44
N ALA A 117 15.13 6.54 2.70
CA ALA A 117 16.07 7.66 2.79
C ALA A 117 15.45 9.04 2.48
N LEU A 118 14.28 9.11 1.84
CA LEU A 118 13.63 10.39 1.54
C LEU A 118 13.13 11.08 2.82
N THR A 119 12.53 10.34 3.72
CA THR A 119 11.92 10.85 4.96
C THR A 119 12.67 10.43 6.22
N GLY A 120 13.57 9.45 6.12
CA GLY A 120 14.22 8.82 7.27
C GLY A 120 13.26 8.01 8.16
N LEU A 121 11.96 8.00 7.85
CA LEU A 121 10.93 7.30 8.60
C LEU A 121 9.99 6.58 7.61
N SER A 122 9.69 5.32 7.91
CA SER A 122 8.73 4.50 7.16
C SER A 122 7.56 4.13 8.05
N TYR A 123 6.41 3.87 7.48
CA TYR A 123 5.18 3.60 8.21
C TYR A 123 4.44 2.37 7.69
N THR A 124 4.03 1.53 8.63
CA THR A 124 2.91 0.61 8.49
C THR A 124 2.25 0.45 9.86
N SER A 125 0.93 0.53 9.92
CA SER A 125 0.15 0.50 11.17
C SER A 125 0.39 -0.76 12.00
N SER A 126 0.71 -1.88 11.35
CA SER A 126 0.94 -3.18 12.01
C SER A 126 2.32 -3.32 12.67
N ALA A 127 3.27 -2.42 12.44
CA ALA A 127 4.64 -2.58 12.95
C ALA A 127 5.12 -1.41 13.82
N ASN A 128 4.93 -0.16 13.38
CA ASN A 128 5.61 0.98 14.00
C ASN A 128 4.75 2.24 14.13
N HIS A 129 3.46 2.07 14.41
CA HIS A 129 2.53 3.18 14.55
C HIS A 129 2.98 4.23 15.57
N ALA A 130 3.43 3.80 16.75
CA ALA A 130 3.84 4.68 17.83
C ALA A 130 5.01 5.62 17.45
N GLU A 131 5.94 5.15 16.65
CA GLU A 131 7.10 5.91 16.19
C GLU A 131 6.71 7.08 15.26
N ASN A 132 5.57 6.97 14.61
CA ASN A 132 5.08 7.92 13.61
C ASN A 132 4.11 8.98 14.17
N LEU A 133 3.59 8.84 15.39
CA LEU A 133 2.51 9.67 15.94
C LEU A 133 2.79 11.19 15.91
N ASN A 134 4.04 11.61 16.04
CA ASN A 134 4.41 13.03 16.06
C ASN A 134 5.35 13.42 14.90
N ALA A 135 5.49 12.55 13.92
CA ALA A 135 6.38 12.82 12.80
C ALA A 135 5.89 14.02 11.97
N GLN A 136 6.81 14.83 11.48
CA GLN A 136 6.54 15.87 10.49
C GLN A 136 6.19 15.25 9.14
N GLY A 137 6.85 14.15 8.82
CA GLY A 137 6.57 13.41 7.59
C GLY A 137 7.08 11.97 7.62
N THR A 138 6.45 11.14 6.82
CA THR A 138 6.77 9.72 6.69
C THR A 138 6.50 9.23 5.27
N ARG A 139 6.99 8.05 4.94
CA ARG A 139 6.52 7.32 3.77
C ARG A 139 5.78 6.06 4.20
N VAL A 140 4.69 5.72 3.57
CA VAL A 140 4.05 4.42 3.70
C VAL A 140 4.89 3.38 2.95
N VAL A 141 5.13 2.24 3.56
CA VAL A 141 5.89 1.14 2.94
C VAL A 141 5.15 0.53 1.75
N SER A 142 5.85 -0.28 0.95
CA SER A 142 5.22 -0.92 -0.22
C SER A 142 4.11 -1.90 0.17
N CYS A 143 3.23 -2.19 -0.77
CA CYS A 143 2.20 -3.21 -0.61
C CYS A 143 2.75 -4.57 -0.16
N ASN A 144 3.89 -4.99 -0.74
CA ASN A 144 4.54 -6.24 -0.31
C ASN A 144 5.01 -6.16 1.15
N THR A 145 5.58 -5.04 1.56
CA THR A 145 6.05 -4.82 2.93
C THR A 145 4.88 -4.76 3.91
N THR A 146 3.79 -4.07 3.56
CA THR A 146 2.55 -4.05 4.34
C THR A 146 2.01 -5.47 4.52
N GLY A 147 1.94 -6.25 3.44
CA GLY A 147 1.47 -7.63 3.49
C GLY A 147 2.32 -8.54 4.37
N LEU A 148 3.65 -8.44 4.27
CA LEU A 148 4.57 -9.21 5.11
C LEU A 148 4.45 -8.79 6.58
N SER A 149 4.39 -7.50 6.87
CA SER A 149 4.32 -7.00 8.25
C SER A 149 3.09 -7.53 8.99
N ARG A 150 1.93 -7.62 8.34
CA ARG A 150 0.68 -8.08 8.97
C ARG A 150 0.72 -9.55 9.43
N THR A 151 1.51 -10.38 8.78
CA THR A 151 1.65 -11.80 9.19
C THR A 151 2.91 -12.05 10.01
N LEU A 152 4.01 -11.35 9.75
CA LEU A 152 5.29 -11.59 10.42
C LEU A 152 5.42 -10.86 11.76
N VAL A 153 4.87 -9.65 11.90
CA VAL A 153 5.01 -8.89 13.15
C VAL A 153 4.34 -9.62 14.33
N PRO A 154 3.11 -10.15 14.25
CA PRO A 154 2.52 -10.93 15.33
C PRO A 154 3.34 -12.17 15.70
N LEU A 155 3.93 -12.84 14.71
CA LEU A 155 4.83 -13.98 14.96
C LEU A 155 6.08 -13.54 15.71
N TYR A 156 6.69 -12.44 15.28
CA TYR A 156 7.87 -11.88 15.94
C TYR A 156 7.57 -11.46 17.39
N GLU A 157 6.45 -10.78 17.62
CA GLU A 157 6.03 -10.35 18.96
C GLU A 157 5.81 -11.53 19.91
N HIS A 158 5.35 -12.66 19.39
CA HIS A 158 5.21 -13.89 20.18
C HIS A 158 6.56 -14.57 20.41
N CYS A 159 7.41 -14.69 19.39
CA CYS A 159 8.61 -15.52 19.41
C CYS A 159 9.88 -14.78 19.84
N GLY A 160 9.92 -13.44 19.71
CA GLY A 160 11.09 -12.61 19.98
C GLY A 160 12.20 -12.66 18.91
N SER A 161 12.14 -13.60 17.97
CA SER A 161 13.05 -13.66 16.82
C SER A 161 12.40 -14.41 15.66
N LEU A 162 12.72 -14.00 14.43
CA LEU A 162 12.31 -14.67 13.20
C LEU A 162 13.42 -14.58 12.15
N LYS A 163 13.61 -15.68 11.41
CA LYS A 163 14.38 -15.68 10.16
C LYS A 163 13.44 -16.05 9.02
N VAL A 164 13.35 -15.19 8.02
CA VAL A 164 12.35 -15.30 6.97
C VAL A 164 13.00 -15.35 5.60
N GLU A 165 12.59 -16.31 4.81
CA GLU A 165 12.86 -16.36 3.37
C GLU A 165 11.54 -16.25 2.63
N CYS A 166 11.44 -15.32 1.69
CA CYS A 166 10.21 -15.19 0.92
C CYS A 166 10.45 -14.92 -0.57
N THR A 167 9.55 -15.44 -1.38
CA THR A 167 9.51 -15.17 -2.81
C THR A 167 8.27 -14.35 -3.13
N MET A 168 8.50 -13.13 -3.67
CA MET A 168 7.45 -12.28 -4.20
C MET A 168 7.09 -12.71 -5.61
N ILE A 169 5.91 -13.28 -5.79
CA ILE A 169 5.32 -13.60 -7.10
C ILE A 169 4.45 -12.40 -7.48
N ARG A 170 5.04 -11.51 -8.29
CA ARG A 170 4.46 -10.20 -8.56
C ARG A 170 3.74 -10.20 -9.90
N ARG A 171 2.62 -9.49 -9.98
CA ARG A 171 2.01 -9.16 -11.28
C ARG A 171 3.02 -8.45 -12.19
N ALA A 172 2.84 -8.60 -13.49
CA ALA A 172 3.75 -8.07 -14.52
C ALA A 172 3.71 -6.56 -14.62
N ALA A 173 2.50 -6.00 -14.54
CA ALA A 173 2.23 -4.59 -14.78
C ALA A 173 0.99 -4.13 -14.00
N ASP A 174 0.86 -2.81 -13.83
CA ASP A 174 -0.36 -2.20 -13.32
C ASP A 174 -1.50 -2.32 -14.35
N PRO A 175 -2.79 -2.35 -13.96
CA PRO A 175 -3.89 -2.47 -14.91
C PRO A 175 -3.92 -1.41 -16.01
N GLY A 176 -3.35 -0.22 -15.75
CA GLY A 176 -3.20 0.85 -16.73
C GLY A 176 -1.95 0.78 -17.61
N ASP A 177 -1.03 -0.17 -17.37
CA ASP A 177 0.25 -0.27 -18.07
C ASP A 177 0.15 -1.23 -19.26
N SER A 178 -0.37 -0.79 -20.40
CA SER A 178 -0.58 -1.63 -21.58
C SER A 178 0.71 -2.11 -22.27
N ASN A 179 1.85 -1.48 -21.98
CA ASN A 179 3.13 -1.74 -22.67
C ASN A 179 4.23 -2.27 -21.74
N LYS A 180 3.91 -2.68 -20.52
CA LYS A 180 4.88 -3.15 -19.54
C LYS A 180 4.65 -4.59 -19.12
N GLY A 181 5.71 -5.21 -18.60
CA GLY A 181 5.71 -6.54 -18.02
C GLY A 181 5.84 -7.68 -19.03
N PRO A 182 6.11 -8.91 -18.56
CA PRO A 182 6.13 -10.10 -19.41
C PRO A 182 4.71 -10.49 -19.83
N ILE A 183 4.54 -10.85 -21.11
CA ILE A 183 3.26 -11.32 -21.66
C ILE A 183 3.18 -12.86 -21.59
N ASN A 184 4.26 -13.54 -21.93
CA ASN A 184 4.32 -15.00 -21.94
C ASN A 184 5.68 -15.49 -21.43
N ALA A 185 6.12 -14.95 -20.30
CA ALA A 185 7.39 -15.28 -19.67
C ALA A 185 7.34 -14.99 -18.18
N ILE A 186 8.21 -15.60 -17.41
CA ILE A 186 8.48 -15.27 -15.99
C ILE A 186 9.79 -14.48 -15.96
N LYS A 187 9.76 -13.30 -15.36
CA LYS A 187 10.91 -12.40 -15.27
C LYS A 187 11.46 -12.34 -13.84
N PRO A 188 12.63 -12.91 -13.54
CA PRO A 188 13.25 -12.78 -12.23
C PRO A 188 13.82 -11.37 -12.01
N VAL A 189 13.85 -10.94 -10.76
CA VAL A 189 14.64 -9.80 -10.30
C VAL A 189 16.02 -10.33 -9.94
N LEU A 190 17.04 -9.98 -10.73
CA LEU A 190 18.40 -10.54 -10.60
C LEU A 190 19.23 -9.94 -9.45
N LYS A 191 18.60 -9.12 -8.62
CA LYS A 191 19.22 -8.56 -7.41
C LYS A 191 18.74 -9.35 -6.18
N VAL A 192 19.69 -9.91 -5.42
CA VAL A 192 19.42 -10.67 -4.19
C VAL A 192 20.15 -9.98 -3.02
N PRO A 193 19.47 -9.72 -1.88
CA PRO A 193 18.03 -9.80 -1.72
C PRO A 193 17.31 -8.79 -2.62
N SER A 194 16.05 -9.07 -2.98
CA SER A 194 15.20 -8.06 -3.62
C SER A 194 14.91 -6.95 -2.59
N HIS A 195 14.53 -5.76 -3.05
CA HIS A 195 14.35 -4.60 -2.15
C HIS A 195 13.24 -4.78 -1.09
N HIS A 196 12.39 -5.80 -1.23
CA HIS A 196 11.24 -6.02 -0.34
C HIS A 196 11.65 -6.48 1.07
N GLY A 197 12.63 -7.39 1.18
CA GLY A 197 13.16 -7.80 2.48
C GLY A 197 13.76 -6.61 3.27
N PRO A 198 14.74 -5.89 2.69
CA PRO A 198 15.25 -4.66 3.30
C PRO A 198 14.18 -3.61 3.62
N ASP A 199 13.07 -3.56 2.86
CA ASP A 199 11.98 -2.64 3.12
C ASP A 199 11.19 -3.00 4.40
N VAL A 200 10.98 -4.30 4.70
CA VAL A 200 10.41 -4.76 5.98
C VAL A 200 11.28 -4.31 7.15
N MET A 201 12.59 -4.41 7.02
CA MET A 201 13.53 -4.00 8.06
C MET A 201 13.53 -2.48 8.34
N THR A 202 12.93 -1.66 7.47
CA THR A 202 12.75 -0.22 7.76
C THR A 202 11.63 0.07 8.76
N VAL A 203 10.74 -0.88 9.03
CA VAL A 203 9.62 -0.76 9.98
C VAL A 203 9.68 -1.79 11.11
N LYS A 204 10.42 -2.87 10.93
CA LYS A 204 10.67 -3.89 11.95
C LYS A 204 12.08 -4.47 11.75
N PRO A 205 13.13 -3.75 12.19
CA PRO A 205 14.53 -4.11 11.90
C PRO A 205 14.97 -5.42 12.55
N GLU A 206 14.25 -5.89 13.56
CA GLU A 206 14.57 -7.10 14.29
C GLU A 206 14.15 -8.39 13.53
N ILE A 207 13.33 -8.29 12.49
CA ILE A 207 12.99 -9.43 11.62
C ILE A 207 14.10 -9.62 10.60
N GLU A 208 14.83 -10.73 10.70
CA GLU A 208 15.83 -11.12 9.70
C GLU A 208 15.11 -11.68 8.47
N ILE A 209 15.11 -10.94 7.35
CA ILE A 209 14.38 -11.34 6.15
C ILE A 209 15.20 -11.21 4.88
N ASN A 210 15.22 -12.28 4.08
CA ASN A 210 15.74 -12.31 2.73
C ASN A 210 14.58 -12.52 1.72
N SER A 211 14.70 -11.90 0.56
CA SER A 211 13.63 -11.98 -0.43
C SER A 211 14.14 -12.13 -1.86
N LEU A 212 13.47 -13.00 -2.60
CA LEU A 212 13.52 -13.08 -4.06
C LEU A 212 12.27 -12.44 -4.66
N ALA A 213 12.30 -12.11 -5.94
CA ALA A 213 11.12 -11.61 -6.63
C ALA A 213 11.08 -12.06 -8.08
N VAL A 214 9.90 -12.38 -8.56
CA VAL A 214 9.61 -12.68 -9.95
C VAL A 214 8.38 -11.89 -10.41
N ALA A 215 8.33 -11.49 -11.67
CA ALA A 215 7.12 -10.96 -12.30
C ALA A 215 6.52 -12.02 -13.21
N VAL A 216 5.22 -12.24 -13.09
CA VAL A 216 4.45 -13.24 -13.85
C VAL A 216 3.39 -12.56 -14.72
N PRO A 217 2.93 -13.18 -15.83
CA PRO A 217 1.94 -12.59 -16.74
C PRO A 217 0.54 -12.51 -16.11
N THR A 218 0.35 -11.62 -15.16
CA THR A 218 -0.95 -11.30 -14.56
C THR A 218 -1.00 -9.83 -14.18
N THR A 219 -2.21 -9.28 -14.09
CA THR A 219 -2.48 -7.95 -13.52
C THR A 219 -3.23 -8.04 -12.19
N ILE A 220 -3.50 -9.26 -11.71
CA ILE A 220 -4.35 -9.53 -10.56
C ILE A 220 -3.49 -9.94 -9.38
N MET A 221 -3.42 -9.08 -8.35
CA MET A 221 -2.77 -9.32 -7.07
C MET A 221 -1.27 -9.70 -7.14
N HIS A 222 -0.60 -9.64 -6.03
CA HIS A 222 0.67 -10.32 -5.77
C HIS A 222 0.42 -11.53 -4.88
N MET A 223 1.28 -12.52 -4.96
CA MET A 223 1.32 -13.64 -4.01
C MET A 223 2.71 -13.71 -3.39
N HIS A 224 2.77 -14.05 -2.12
CA HIS A 224 4.02 -14.34 -1.41
C HIS A 224 4.08 -15.81 -1.05
N SER A 225 5.20 -16.46 -1.34
CA SER A 225 5.59 -17.74 -0.78
C SER A 225 6.57 -17.47 0.35
N ILE A 226 6.22 -17.84 1.57
CA ILE A 226 6.95 -17.47 2.77
C ILE A 226 7.37 -18.72 3.53
N ILE A 227 8.63 -18.71 3.97
CA ILE A 227 9.21 -19.68 4.89
C ILE A 227 9.76 -18.88 6.06
N ALA A 228 9.31 -19.19 7.28
CA ALA A 228 9.79 -18.54 8.48
C ALA A 228 10.33 -19.56 9.47
N ASP A 229 11.58 -19.39 9.89
CA ASP A 229 12.20 -20.19 10.96
C ASP A 229 11.91 -19.52 12.30
N LEU A 230 11.19 -20.24 13.16
CA LEU A 230 10.87 -19.85 14.52
C LEU A 230 11.97 -20.33 15.49
N PRO A 231 12.24 -19.63 16.59
CA PRO A 231 13.24 -20.08 17.57
C PRO A 231 12.82 -21.39 18.24
N GLU A 232 13.77 -22.13 18.76
CA GLU A 232 13.45 -23.33 19.57
C GLU A 232 12.61 -22.94 20.79
N GLY A 233 11.65 -23.79 21.12
CA GLY A 233 10.77 -23.55 22.27
C GLY A 233 9.69 -22.48 22.05
N HIS A 234 9.42 -22.08 20.80
CA HIS A 234 8.40 -21.07 20.45
C HIS A 234 6.97 -21.40 20.93
N GLY A 235 6.66 -22.68 21.21
CA GLY A 235 5.37 -23.11 21.78
C GLY A 235 4.15 -23.02 20.83
N LEU A 236 4.38 -22.61 19.57
CA LEU A 236 3.31 -22.47 18.58
C LEU A 236 2.98 -23.81 17.88
N THR A 237 1.75 -23.94 17.45
CA THR A 237 1.26 -24.95 16.50
C THR A 237 0.68 -24.27 15.29
N THR A 238 0.43 -25.00 14.20
CA THR A 238 -0.27 -24.44 13.03
C THR A 238 -1.61 -23.79 13.46
N ASP A 239 -2.39 -24.44 14.32
CA ASP A 239 -3.69 -23.92 14.77
C ASP A 239 -3.57 -22.64 15.60
N SER A 240 -2.56 -22.56 16.48
CA SER A 240 -2.34 -21.34 17.28
C SER A 240 -1.84 -20.16 16.41
N ILE A 241 -1.06 -20.40 15.37
CA ILE A 241 -0.67 -19.39 14.39
C ILE A 241 -1.90 -18.89 13.61
N LEU A 242 -2.74 -19.80 13.14
CA LEU A 242 -3.98 -19.45 12.46
C LEU A 242 -4.92 -18.65 13.38
N ALA A 243 -5.05 -19.04 14.64
CA ALA A 243 -5.84 -18.32 15.63
C ALA A 243 -5.31 -16.91 15.88
N MET A 244 -3.98 -16.74 15.98
CA MET A 244 -3.31 -15.44 16.10
C MET A 244 -3.62 -14.55 14.90
N TRP A 245 -3.44 -15.04 13.67
CA TRP A 245 -3.71 -14.28 12.47
C TRP A 245 -5.18 -13.94 12.25
N ARG A 246 -6.14 -14.79 12.71
CA ARG A 246 -7.57 -14.46 12.70
C ARG A 246 -7.92 -13.27 13.60
N GLN A 247 -7.11 -13.01 14.63
CA GLN A 247 -7.26 -11.85 15.50
C GLN A 247 -6.48 -10.62 15.00
N THR A 248 -5.58 -10.81 14.04
CA THR A 248 -4.79 -9.73 13.47
C THR A 248 -5.64 -8.87 12.54
N PRO A 249 -5.73 -7.55 12.76
CA PRO A 249 -6.48 -6.67 11.87
C PRO A 249 -6.00 -6.78 10.43
N ARG A 250 -6.95 -6.78 9.50
CA ARG A 250 -6.66 -6.82 8.07
C ARG A 250 -5.95 -8.08 7.58
N VAL A 251 -6.21 -9.21 8.24
CA VAL A 251 -5.84 -10.56 7.77
C VAL A 251 -7.11 -11.38 7.62
N ILE A 252 -7.33 -11.96 6.46
CA ILE A 252 -8.38 -12.94 6.18
C ILE A 252 -7.73 -14.31 6.02
N ILE A 253 -8.22 -15.30 6.76
CA ILE A 253 -7.81 -16.69 6.63
C ILE A 253 -9.01 -17.49 6.16
N MET A 254 -8.81 -18.23 5.08
CA MET A 254 -9.87 -19.04 4.49
C MET A 254 -9.30 -20.34 3.92
N HIS A 255 -10.02 -21.43 4.14
CA HIS A 255 -9.67 -22.71 3.54
C HIS A 255 -9.97 -22.67 2.04
N GLY A 256 -8.94 -22.71 1.21
CA GLY A 256 -9.02 -22.46 -0.24
C GLY A 256 -9.85 -23.50 -0.95
N GLU A 257 -9.54 -24.78 -0.79
CA GLU A 257 -10.24 -25.87 -1.47
C GLU A 257 -11.72 -25.98 -1.03
N HIS A 258 -11.99 -25.88 0.27
CA HIS A 258 -13.36 -25.95 0.79
C HIS A 258 -14.24 -24.81 0.27
N ASN A 259 -13.70 -23.61 0.21
CA ASN A 259 -14.42 -22.41 -0.26
C ASN A 259 -14.31 -22.20 -1.77
N ARG A 260 -13.54 -23.02 -2.48
CA ARG A 260 -13.24 -22.85 -3.92
C ARG A 260 -12.62 -21.50 -4.23
N ILE A 261 -11.69 -21.05 -3.38
CA ILE A 261 -10.90 -19.83 -3.55
C ILE A 261 -9.42 -20.24 -3.55
N THR A 262 -8.97 -20.78 -4.66
CA THR A 262 -7.63 -21.39 -4.81
C THR A 262 -6.67 -20.53 -5.63
N THR A 263 -7.17 -19.44 -6.23
CA THR A 263 -6.40 -18.53 -7.08
C THR A 263 -6.58 -17.07 -6.66
N THR A 264 -5.66 -16.21 -7.06
CA THR A 264 -5.78 -14.76 -6.85
C THR A 264 -6.99 -14.15 -7.58
N ALA A 265 -7.45 -14.76 -8.67
CA ALA A 265 -8.64 -14.33 -9.39
C ALA A 265 -9.91 -14.55 -8.57
N GLU A 266 -10.04 -15.72 -7.91
CA GLU A 266 -11.16 -16.05 -7.02
C GLU A 266 -11.13 -15.19 -5.75
N VAL A 267 -9.96 -14.85 -5.22
CA VAL A 267 -9.82 -13.89 -4.12
C VAL A 267 -10.34 -12.50 -4.54
N MET A 268 -10.05 -12.06 -5.75
CA MET A 268 -10.58 -10.78 -6.27
C MET A 268 -12.10 -10.84 -6.49
N GLU A 269 -12.64 -11.98 -6.94
CA GLU A 269 -14.09 -12.15 -7.10
C GLU A 269 -14.78 -12.15 -5.74
N MET A 270 -14.24 -12.84 -4.75
CA MET A 270 -14.71 -12.77 -3.37
C MET A 270 -14.75 -11.31 -2.85
N ALA A 271 -13.72 -10.50 -3.14
CA ALA A 271 -13.72 -9.11 -2.73
C ALA A 271 -14.88 -8.32 -3.35
N ARG A 272 -15.26 -8.61 -4.60
CA ARG A 272 -16.44 -8.02 -5.26
C ARG A 272 -17.74 -8.52 -4.64
N ASP A 273 -17.85 -9.82 -4.37
CA ASP A 273 -19.03 -10.45 -3.77
C ASP A 273 -19.37 -9.88 -2.39
N ILE A 274 -18.36 -9.55 -1.59
CA ILE A 274 -18.54 -8.87 -0.30
C ILE A 274 -18.75 -7.36 -0.43
N GLY A 275 -18.95 -6.85 -1.66
CA GLY A 275 -19.31 -5.46 -1.93
C GLY A 275 -18.14 -4.47 -1.92
N ARG A 276 -16.90 -4.94 -2.04
CA ARG A 276 -15.74 -4.05 -2.11
C ARG A 276 -15.73 -3.28 -3.44
N LYS A 277 -15.71 -1.95 -3.34
CA LYS A 277 -15.58 -1.06 -4.50
C LYS A 277 -14.30 -1.38 -5.25
N TRP A 278 -14.37 -1.51 -6.57
CA TRP A 278 -13.29 -1.91 -7.47
C TRP A 278 -12.68 -3.30 -7.20
N GLY A 279 -13.29 -4.12 -6.34
CA GLY A 279 -12.72 -5.37 -5.86
C GLY A 279 -11.56 -5.16 -4.89
N ASP A 280 -11.46 -4.03 -4.22
CA ASP A 280 -10.40 -3.67 -3.30
C ASP A 280 -10.44 -4.53 -2.04
N LEU A 281 -9.49 -5.43 -1.92
CA LEU A 281 -9.27 -6.20 -0.70
C LEU A 281 -8.21 -5.47 0.13
N HIS A 282 -8.65 -4.83 1.21
CA HIS A 282 -7.75 -4.11 2.13
C HIS A 282 -6.99 -5.07 3.05
N GLU A 283 -7.45 -6.32 3.12
CA GLU A 283 -6.91 -7.39 3.93
C GLU A 283 -5.86 -8.19 3.16
N ILE A 284 -4.96 -8.83 3.90
CA ILE A 284 -4.10 -9.89 3.39
C ILE A 284 -4.93 -11.18 3.38
N PHE A 285 -4.90 -11.91 2.29
CA PHE A 285 -5.56 -13.21 2.18
C PHE A 285 -4.54 -14.33 2.40
N VAL A 286 -4.80 -15.20 3.36
CA VAL A 286 -3.97 -16.37 3.67
C VAL A 286 -4.77 -17.64 3.40
N TRP A 287 -4.24 -18.54 2.58
CA TRP A 287 -4.83 -19.87 2.37
C TRP A 287 -4.53 -20.75 3.56
N GLU A 288 -5.57 -21.09 4.35
CA GLU A 288 -5.49 -21.90 5.58
C GLU A 288 -4.87 -23.28 5.34
N ASP A 289 -5.33 -23.97 4.31
CA ASP A 289 -4.86 -25.28 3.87
C ASP A 289 -3.40 -25.27 3.36
N GLY A 290 -2.87 -24.11 3.02
CA GLY A 290 -1.48 -23.88 2.68
C GLY A 290 -0.56 -23.54 3.86
N VAL A 291 -1.09 -23.40 5.09
CA VAL A 291 -0.29 -23.08 6.29
C VAL A 291 0.18 -24.36 6.97
N LYS A 292 1.49 -24.51 7.15
CA LYS A 292 2.05 -25.69 7.81
C LYS A 292 3.29 -25.36 8.64
N LEU A 293 3.26 -25.74 9.90
CA LEU A 293 4.44 -25.73 10.76
C LEU A 293 5.05 -27.15 10.80
N ILE A 294 6.31 -27.29 10.40
CA ILE A 294 7.06 -28.55 10.40
C ILE A 294 8.32 -28.33 11.24
N GLY A 295 8.38 -28.95 12.41
CA GLY A 295 9.42 -28.58 13.39
C GLY A 295 9.30 -27.09 13.74
N ASN A 296 10.38 -26.36 13.57
CA ASN A 296 10.42 -24.92 13.81
C ASN A 296 10.21 -24.08 12.53
N ARG A 297 9.88 -24.71 11.41
CA ARG A 297 9.77 -24.04 10.11
C ARG A 297 8.34 -23.94 9.66
N LEU A 298 7.85 -22.71 9.51
CA LEU A 298 6.52 -22.36 9.07
C LEU A 298 6.53 -22.09 7.56
N TYR A 299 5.59 -22.68 6.85
CA TYR A 299 5.36 -22.49 5.42
C TYR A 299 3.95 -21.96 5.18
N TYR A 300 3.82 -20.94 4.31
CA TYR A 300 2.50 -20.45 3.92
C TYR A 300 2.53 -19.61 2.65
N PHE A 301 1.35 -19.44 2.06
CA PHE A 301 1.09 -18.50 0.99
C PHE A 301 0.14 -17.41 1.45
N GLN A 302 0.38 -16.20 0.98
CA GLN A 302 -0.56 -15.09 1.13
C GLN A 302 -0.67 -14.30 -0.17
N ALA A 303 -1.86 -13.71 -0.40
CA ALA A 303 -2.09 -12.79 -1.51
C ALA A 303 -2.39 -11.39 -1.00
N ILE A 304 -2.01 -10.38 -1.79
CA ILE A 304 -2.24 -8.96 -1.49
C ILE A 304 -2.80 -8.26 -2.73
N HIS A 305 -3.77 -7.38 -2.50
CA HIS A 305 -4.26 -6.46 -3.52
C HIS A 305 -3.49 -5.15 -3.41
N GLN A 306 -2.48 -5.00 -4.28
CA GLN A 306 -1.45 -3.97 -4.14
C GLN A 306 -1.93 -2.52 -4.29
N GLU A 307 -3.11 -2.28 -4.86
CA GLU A 307 -3.70 -0.95 -4.91
C GLU A 307 -4.44 -0.56 -3.61
N SER A 308 -4.75 -1.53 -2.75
CA SER A 308 -5.65 -1.28 -1.62
C SER A 308 -5.11 -1.71 -0.25
N ASP A 309 -4.21 -2.68 -0.17
CA ASP A 309 -3.71 -3.17 1.12
C ASP A 309 -2.94 -2.13 1.94
N VAL A 310 -2.33 -1.15 1.28
CA VAL A 310 -1.61 -0.04 1.91
C VAL A 310 -2.51 1.11 2.41
N ILE A 311 -3.79 1.13 1.99
CA ILE A 311 -4.69 2.26 2.26
C ILE A 311 -5.04 2.38 3.75
N PRO A 312 -5.41 1.28 4.47
CA PRO A 312 -5.66 1.37 5.91
C PRO A 312 -4.42 1.66 6.73
#